data_d95b05448799d080f3c856a45d25dcef
#
_entry.id   d95b05448799d080f3c856a45d25dcef
#
_cell.length_a   1.000
_cell.length_b   1.000
_cell.length_c   1.000
_cell.angle_alpha   90.00
_cell.angle_beta   90.00
_cell.angle_gamma   90.00
#
_symmetry.space_group_name_H-M   'P 1'
#
loop_
_entity.id
_entity.type
_entity.pdbx_description
1 polymer ?
#
loop_
_entity_poly.entity_id
_entity_poly.type
_entity_poly.pdbx_seq_one_letter_code
_entity_poly.pdbx_strand_id
1 'polypeptide(L)'
;MADPVKYLSSEIALSTSVANTVSLASLVRLFNTDTANSVLVTLKNSGGTTLSSFTLGHSGTGLCAVDVIKQPTDTLTITGTLAASGCKAVSIGYY
;
A
#
# COMPACT_ATOMS: atom_id res chain seq x y z
N MET A 1 11.69 18.71 -7.29
CA MET A 1 12.48 17.56 -6.83
C MET A 1 11.79 16.92 -5.63
N ALA A 2 11.66 15.62 -5.62
CA ALA A 2 11.07 14.93 -4.48
C ALA A 2 12.04 14.95 -3.29
N ASP A 3 11.48 14.97 -2.08
CA ASP A 3 12.28 14.87 -0.87
C ASP A 3 12.96 13.49 -0.78
N PRO A 4 14.16 13.42 -0.20
CA PRO A 4 14.78 12.12 0.04
C PRO A 4 13.90 11.24 0.92
N VAL A 5 13.84 9.96 0.57
CA VAL A 5 13.01 8.98 1.27
C VAL A 5 13.91 7.89 1.85
N LYS A 6 13.63 7.52 3.11
CA LYS A 6 14.30 6.44 3.79
C LYS A 6 13.36 5.26 3.91
N TYR A 7 13.78 4.10 3.48
CA TYR A 7 13.02 2.86 3.69
C TYR A 7 13.31 2.33 5.08
N LEU A 8 12.24 2.13 5.86
CA LEU A 8 12.32 1.76 7.27
C LEU A 8 12.09 0.27 7.51
N SER A 9 11.58 -0.45 6.51
CA SER A 9 11.32 -1.88 6.61
C SER A 9 11.53 -2.54 5.25
N SER A 10 11.53 -3.88 5.23
CA SER A 10 11.46 -4.62 3.97
C SER A 10 10.06 -4.49 3.38
N GLU A 11 9.96 -4.61 2.06
CA GLU A 11 8.65 -4.61 1.41
C GLU A 11 7.89 -5.89 1.78
N ILE A 12 6.55 -5.75 1.83
CA ILE A 12 5.65 -6.87 2.04
C ILE A 12 4.60 -6.90 0.92
N ALA A 13 4.07 -8.08 0.63
CA ALA A 13 2.95 -8.22 -0.29
C ALA A 13 1.64 -7.98 0.47
N LEU A 14 0.80 -7.07 -0.03
CA LEU A 14 -0.54 -6.87 0.53
C LEU A 14 -1.45 -8.03 0.12
N SER A 15 -2.41 -8.33 1.00
CA SER A 15 -3.32 -9.47 0.83
C SER A 15 -4.73 -8.98 0.59
N THR A 16 -5.52 -9.81 -0.13
CA THR A 16 -6.96 -9.58 -0.29
C THR A 16 -7.76 -10.08 0.91
N SER A 17 -7.15 -10.89 1.78
CA SER A 17 -7.85 -11.53 2.89
C SER A 17 -7.29 -11.17 4.27
N VAL A 18 -6.05 -10.69 4.34
CA VAL A 18 -5.39 -10.39 5.62
C VAL A 18 -5.00 -8.91 5.64
N ALA A 19 -5.52 -8.18 6.62
CA ALA A 19 -5.17 -6.79 6.84
C ALA A 19 -3.76 -6.69 7.40
N ASN A 20 -3.02 -5.65 7.00
CA ASN A 20 -1.63 -5.49 7.40
C ASN A 20 -1.35 -4.05 7.82
N THR A 21 -0.68 -3.89 8.97
CA THR A 21 -0.28 -2.57 9.47
C THR A 21 0.99 -2.05 8.81
N VAL A 22 1.68 -2.86 8.03
CA VAL A 22 2.95 -2.54 7.38
C VAL A 22 3.97 -2.09 8.44
N SER A 23 4.27 -3.01 9.36
CA SER A 23 5.22 -2.78 10.46
C SER A 23 4.84 -1.60 11.37
N LEU A 24 3.53 -1.37 11.58
CA LEU A 24 3.00 -0.27 12.38
C LEU A 24 3.45 1.10 11.87
N ALA A 25 3.59 1.24 10.56
CA ALA A 25 4.07 2.47 9.95
C ALA A 25 3.03 3.57 9.96
N SER A 26 3.47 4.81 10.03
CA SER A 26 2.62 6.00 9.87
C SER A 26 2.69 6.57 8.46
N LEU A 27 3.68 6.17 7.67
CA LEU A 27 3.82 6.55 6.27
C LEU A 27 4.27 5.32 5.48
N VAL A 28 3.52 5.00 4.45
CA VAL A 28 3.72 3.77 3.67
C VAL A 28 3.77 4.11 2.19
N ARG A 29 4.73 3.55 1.49
CA ARG A 29 4.77 3.60 0.04
C ARG A 29 4.19 2.30 -0.51
N LEU A 30 3.17 2.43 -1.34
CA LEU A 30 2.50 1.31 -2.02
C LEU A 30 2.89 1.31 -3.48
N PHE A 31 3.07 0.13 -4.05
CA PHE A 31 3.30 0.01 -5.48
C PHE A 31 2.71 -1.28 -6.00
N ASN A 32 2.13 -1.18 -7.19
CA ASN A 32 1.51 -2.29 -7.89
C ASN A 32 2.47 -2.77 -8.98
N THR A 33 2.96 -3.99 -8.84
CA THR A 33 3.90 -4.57 -9.79
C THR A 33 3.19 -5.34 -10.91
N ASP A 34 1.87 -5.49 -10.84
CA ASP A 34 1.12 -6.15 -11.89
C ASP A 34 1.17 -5.31 -13.16
N THR A 35 1.30 -5.96 -14.32
CA THR A 35 1.43 -5.27 -15.59
C THR A 35 0.10 -5.05 -16.30
N ALA A 36 -0.98 -5.64 -15.81
CA ALA A 36 -2.27 -5.64 -16.51
C ALA A 36 -3.46 -5.23 -15.64
N ASN A 37 -3.39 -5.37 -14.31
CA ASN A 37 -4.55 -5.21 -13.45
C ASN A 37 -4.32 -4.12 -12.40
N SER A 38 -5.28 -3.20 -12.30
CA SER A 38 -5.36 -2.25 -11.20
C SER A 38 -5.92 -2.92 -9.95
N VAL A 39 -5.73 -2.31 -8.80
CA VAL A 39 -6.19 -2.84 -7.52
C VAL A 39 -6.86 -1.73 -6.71
N LEU A 40 -7.91 -2.08 -5.97
CA LEU A 40 -8.52 -1.18 -5.00
C LEU A 40 -7.83 -1.39 -3.66
N VAL A 41 -7.23 -0.32 -3.13
CA VAL A 41 -6.60 -0.34 -1.82
C VAL A 41 -7.58 0.21 -0.80
N THR A 42 -7.77 -0.51 0.31
CA THR A 42 -8.68 -0.10 1.38
C THR A 42 -7.90 0.12 2.66
N LEU A 43 -8.07 1.31 3.26
CA LEU A 43 -7.49 1.67 4.54
C LEU A 43 -8.59 1.55 5.61
N LYS A 44 -8.33 0.77 6.65
CA LYS A 44 -9.25 0.56 7.78
C LYS A 44 -8.54 0.87 9.09
N ASN A 45 -9.30 1.32 10.08
CA ASN A 45 -8.76 1.48 11.42
C ASN A 45 -8.65 0.12 12.13
N SER A 46 -8.10 0.11 13.34
CA SER A 46 -7.90 -1.12 14.11
C SER A 46 -9.20 -1.82 14.47
N GLY A 47 -10.32 -1.10 14.47
CA GLY A 47 -11.65 -1.67 14.71
C GLY A 47 -12.31 -2.24 13.47
N GLY A 48 -11.67 -2.15 12.30
CA GLY A 48 -12.22 -2.68 11.06
C GLY A 48 -13.09 -1.70 10.28
N THR A 49 -13.20 -0.45 10.72
CA THR A 49 -13.96 0.57 10.00
C THR A 49 -13.15 1.11 8.82
N THR A 50 -13.77 1.12 7.64
CA THR A 50 -13.13 1.68 6.43
C THR A 50 -12.98 3.18 6.56
N LEU A 51 -11.75 3.67 6.46
CA LEU A 51 -11.44 5.10 6.50
C LEU A 51 -11.39 5.70 5.11
N SER A 52 -10.83 4.98 4.14
CA SER A 52 -10.78 5.41 2.75
C SER A 52 -10.46 4.23 1.84
N SER A 53 -10.70 4.42 0.55
CA SER A 53 -10.28 3.47 -0.47
C SER A 53 -9.93 4.23 -1.74
N PHE A 54 -9.00 3.67 -2.52
CA PHE A 54 -8.58 4.29 -3.77
C PHE A 54 -8.07 3.21 -4.72
N THR A 55 -8.10 3.52 -6.02
CA THR A 55 -7.60 2.63 -7.06
C THR A 55 -6.13 2.92 -7.32
N LEU A 56 -5.29 1.88 -7.24
CA LEU A 56 -3.88 1.95 -7.61
C LEU A 56 -3.71 1.30 -8.98
N GLY A 57 -3.22 2.07 -9.95
CA GLY A 57 -3.07 1.60 -11.32
C GLY A 57 -1.99 0.53 -11.45
N HIS A 58 -2.07 -0.26 -12.53
CA HIS A 58 -1.02 -1.21 -12.85
C HIS A 58 0.20 -0.50 -13.44
N SER A 59 1.31 -1.20 -13.57
CA SER A 59 2.59 -0.59 -13.97
C SER A 59 2.55 0.06 -15.35
N GLY A 60 1.66 -0.39 -16.23
CA GLY A 60 1.53 0.19 -17.56
C GLY A 60 0.87 1.56 -17.60
N THR A 61 0.23 2.01 -16.50
CA THR A 61 -0.44 3.32 -16.47
C THR A 61 0.48 4.46 -16.02
N GLY A 62 1.63 4.15 -15.45
CA GLY A 62 2.49 5.15 -14.82
C GLY A 62 2.01 5.65 -13.46
N LEU A 63 0.84 5.19 -13.00
CA LEU A 63 0.24 5.58 -11.72
C LEU A 63 0.21 4.40 -10.76
N CYS A 64 1.31 3.66 -10.70
CA CYS A 64 1.38 2.40 -9.97
C CYS A 64 1.99 2.53 -8.57
N ALA A 65 2.34 3.74 -8.12
CA ALA A 65 2.93 3.95 -6.80
C ALA A 65 2.28 5.16 -6.12
N VAL A 66 2.11 5.07 -4.80
CA VAL A 66 1.51 6.14 -4.00
C VAL A 66 2.02 6.06 -2.56
N ASP A 67 2.14 7.21 -1.90
CA ASP A 67 2.48 7.29 -0.49
C ASP A 67 1.21 7.58 0.31
N VAL A 68 1.01 6.83 1.39
CA VAL A 68 -0.18 6.90 2.22
C VAL A 68 0.23 7.20 3.66
N ILE A 69 -0.40 8.23 4.24
CA ILE A 69 -0.28 8.53 5.67
C ILE A 69 -1.38 7.79 6.41
N LYS A 70 -1.02 7.13 7.50
CA LYS A 70 -2.00 6.40 8.32
C LYS A 70 -1.56 6.39 9.79
N GLN A 71 -2.49 6.04 10.68
CA GLN A 71 -2.13 5.75 12.06
C GLN A 71 -1.37 4.40 12.10
N PRO A 72 -0.45 4.21 13.04
CA PRO A 72 0.34 2.98 13.07
C PRO A 72 -0.50 1.69 13.10
N THR A 73 -1.63 1.71 13.81
CA THR A 73 -2.50 0.53 13.91
C THR A 73 -3.51 0.39 12.78
N ASP A 74 -3.61 1.37 11.88
CA ASP A 74 -4.47 1.26 10.71
C ASP A 74 -3.92 0.20 9.76
N THR A 75 -4.83 -0.49 9.08
CA THR A 75 -4.48 -1.62 8.22
C THR A 75 -4.80 -1.33 6.76
N LEU A 76 -4.07 -2.00 5.89
CA LEU A 76 -4.27 -1.95 4.45
C LEU A 76 -4.61 -3.33 3.92
N THR A 77 -5.62 -3.37 3.06
CA THR A 77 -5.96 -4.55 2.27
C THR A 77 -6.16 -4.15 0.82
N ILE A 78 -6.14 -5.12 -0.07
CA ILE A 78 -6.38 -4.88 -1.49
C ILE A 78 -7.54 -5.74 -1.97
N THR A 79 -8.22 -5.25 -3.02
CA THR A 79 -9.28 -5.98 -3.70
C THR A 79 -8.99 -5.95 -5.21
N GLY A 80 -9.05 -7.10 -5.85
CA GLY A 80 -8.81 -7.21 -7.27
C GLY A 80 -8.12 -8.53 -7.61
N THR A 81 -7.98 -8.79 -8.90
CA THR A 81 -7.30 -9.98 -9.39
C THR A 81 -5.87 -9.59 -9.78
N LEU A 82 -4.91 -9.99 -8.95
CA LEU A 82 -3.50 -9.72 -9.19
C LEU A 82 -2.71 -11.02 -9.22
N ALA A 83 -1.57 -10.98 -9.88
CA ALA A 83 -0.56 -12.02 -9.72
C ALA A 83 -0.12 -12.07 -8.25
N ALA A 84 0.40 -13.20 -7.81
CA ALA A 84 0.95 -13.34 -6.46
C ALA A 84 2.00 -12.25 -6.23
N SER A 85 1.90 -11.55 -5.10
CA SER A 85 2.79 -10.44 -4.74
C SER A 85 2.67 -9.22 -5.68
N GLY A 86 1.51 -9.04 -6.33
CA GLY A 86 1.32 -7.96 -7.28
C GLY A 86 1.31 -6.57 -6.66
N CYS A 87 0.80 -6.41 -5.44
CA CYS A 87 0.78 -5.12 -4.76
C CYS A 87 1.62 -5.20 -3.48
N LYS A 88 2.58 -4.31 -3.36
CA LYS A 88 3.54 -4.33 -2.26
C LYS A 88 3.52 -3.03 -1.48
N ALA A 89 3.94 -3.10 -0.22
CA ALA A 89 4.01 -1.96 0.67
C ALA A 89 5.31 -1.97 1.45
N VAL A 90 5.80 -0.78 1.76
CA VAL A 90 7.01 -0.62 2.57
C VAL A 90 6.84 0.62 3.44
N SER A 91 7.30 0.54 4.69
CA SER A 91 7.31 1.72 5.55
C SER A 91 8.43 2.65 5.15
N ILE A 92 8.15 3.95 5.12
CA ILE A 92 9.11 4.98 4.71
C ILE A 92 9.12 6.14 5.69
N GLY A 93 10.17 6.94 5.59
CA GLY A 93 10.28 8.22 6.27
C GLY A 93 11.05 9.19 5.42
N TYR A 94 11.01 10.46 5.78
CA TYR A 94 11.78 11.49 5.10
C TYR A 94 13.01 11.87 5.92
N TYR A 95 14.05 12.28 5.23
CA TYR A 95 15.23 12.84 5.88
C TYR A 95 14.97 14.26 6.33
#